data_448f1ef09d9f7c71238d4a65e8d0972e
#
_entry.id   448f1ef09d9f7c71238d4a65e8d0972e
#
_cell.length_a   1.000
_cell.length_b   1.000
_cell.length_c   1.000
_cell.angle_alpha   90.00
_cell.angle_beta   90.00
_cell.angle_gamma   90.00
#
_symmetry.space_group_name_H-M   'P 1'
#
loop_
_entity.id
_entity.type
_entity.pdbx_description
1 polymer ?
#
loop_
_entity_poly.entity_id
_entity_poly.type
_entity_poly.pdbx_seq_one_letter_code
_entity_poly.pdbx_strand_id
1 'polypeptide(L)'
;KDGVENMEYIFHFPKSHTRYHYYDIQGNPVGNMTESVTRTQVGKLMVDNQDRMPRSIPLERQSEGTEFLLGNPFMAHINIRKFLNENSNVISDIQIYRNGSYVTVKADGTSSAINVPVLIKPMEAVFITAKNRVSDITVTLSEDMITQAAGSNVRKASNALSRIYLNARRNNQISSCVVLQSVSAQDGYRSGEDAFLLIESEAKPEVAVYTAADGEALSIQCVHSASRIPVGFFMKSEGRVELSFQTQGNDWDGWRFVDSQTGKRYSLTENITLDDVASGSGRFYLEKED
;
A
#
# COMPACT_ATOMS: atom_id res chain seq x y z
N LYS A 1 28.94 -4.13 27.37
CA LYS A 1 27.92 -3.80 26.35
C LYS A 1 27.75 -2.30 26.42
N ASP A 2 28.65 -1.64 25.79
CA ASP A 2 28.70 -0.19 25.82
C ASP A 2 27.76 0.31 24.73
N GLY A 3 26.56 0.66 25.12
CA GLY A 3 25.60 1.31 24.23
C GLY A 3 26.15 2.68 23.83
N VAL A 4 26.14 2.99 22.56
CA VAL A 4 26.47 4.33 22.08
C VAL A 4 25.33 5.25 22.52
N GLU A 5 25.59 6.08 23.53
CA GLU A 5 24.56 6.94 24.13
C GLU A 5 24.02 8.02 23.17
N ASN A 6 24.80 8.41 22.18
CA ASN A 6 24.39 9.39 21.16
C ASN A 6 24.85 8.93 19.80
N MET A 7 23.94 8.75 18.85
CA MET A 7 24.26 8.59 17.43
C MET A 7 23.81 9.80 16.64
N GLU A 8 24.74 10.32 15.85
CA GLU A 8 24.45 11.36 14.88
C GLU A 8 24.02 10.72 13.57
N TYR A 9 22.83 11.05 13.10
CA TYR A 9 22.33 10.61 11.80
C TYR A 9 22.48 11.77 10.81
N ILE A 10 23.23 11.52 9.76
CA ILE A 10 23.39 12.48 8.67
C ILE A 10 22.50 12.02 7.52
N PHE A 11 21.44 12.77 7.26
CA PHE A 11 20.57 12.53 6.12
C PHE A 11 21.05 13.38 4.95
N HIS A 12 21.51 12.71 3.90
CA HIS A 12 21.83 13.36 2.63
C HIS A 12 20.60 13.35 1.73
N PHE A 13 19.99 14.50 1.54
CA PHE A 13 18.95 14.66 0.56
C PHE A 13 19.60 14.97 -0.79
N PRO A 14 19.34 14.18 -1.85
CA PRO A 14 19.89 14.44 -3.16
C PRO A 14 19.41 15.80 -3.65
N LYS A 15 20.24 16.46 -4.45
CA LYS A 15 19.79 17.62 -5.24
C LYS A 15 18.62 17.16 -6.07
N SER A 16 17.43 17.50 -5.67
CA SER A 16 16.22 17.19 -6.42
C SER A 16 15.61 18.49 -6.91
N HIS A 17 14.86 18.40 -7.98
CA HIS A 17 14.06 19.52 -8.47
C HIS A 17 12.83 19.79 -7.61
N THR A 18 12.69 19.11 -6.50
CA THR A 18 11.57 19.24 -5.57
C THR A 18 11.87 20.36 -4.58
N ARG A 19 10.96 21.27 -4.44
CA ARG A 19 11.00 22.28 -3.38
C ARG A 19 10.62 21.60 -2.06
N TYR A 20 11.54 21.63 -1.09
CA TYR A 20 11.23 21.20 0.25
C TYR A 20 10.81 22.42 1.08
N HIS A 21 9.67 22.29 1.76
CA HIS A 21 9.24 23.23 2.77
C HIS A 21 9.72 22.74 4.14
N TYR A 22 10.48 23.55 4.83
CA TYR A 22 10.99 23.20 6.15
C TYR A 22 10.25 24.02 7.20
N TYR A 23 9.94 23.34 8.26
CA TYR A 23 9.32 23.94 9.44
C TYR A 23 10.25 23.73 10.63
N ASP A 24 10.32 24.73 11.54
CA ASP A 24 10.97 24.56 12.82
C ASP A 24 10.15 23.64 13.73
N ILE A 25 10.66 23.36 14.93
CA ILE A 25 9.95 22.52 15.90
C ILE A 25 8.66 23.15 16.44
N GLN A 26 8.44 24.44 16.20
CA GLN A 26 7.23 25.17 16.52
C GLN A 26 6.24 25.20 15.35
N GLY A 27 6.58 24.61 14.21
CA GLY A 27 5.73 24.56 13.03
C GLY A 27 5.79 25.80 12.15
N ASN A 28 6.75 26.71 12.35
CA ASN A 28 6.92 27.88 11.50
C ASN A 28 7.73 27.55 10.25
N PRO A 29 7.39 28.11 9.07
CA PRO A 29 8.15 27.87 7.86
C PRO A 29 9.53 28.52 7.95
N VAL A 30 10.60 27.75 7.81
CA VAL A 30 11.99 28.23 7.87
C VAL A 30 12.63 28.43 6.49
N GLY A 31 11.91 28.21 5.41
CA GLY A 31 12.34 28.52 4.05
C GLY A 31 12.11 27.42 3.04
N ASN A 32 12.38 27.77 1.78
CA ASN A 32 12.38 26.87 0.64
C ASN A 32 13.83 26.58 0.25
N MET A 33 14.21 25.31 0.14
CA MET A 33 15.53 24.94 -0.33
C MET A 33 15.45 24.20 -1.65
N THR A 34 16.27 24.60 -2.60
CA THR A 34 16.40 24.00 -3.93
C THR A 34 17.69 23.17 -4.07
N GLU A 35 18.49 23.10 -3.01
CA GLU A 35 19.77 22.40 -3.00
C GLU A 35 19.76 21.21 -2.04
N SER A 36 20.75 20.33 -2.17
CA SER A 36 20.93 19.22 -1.24
C SER A 36 21.20 19.76 0.16
N VAL A 37 20.42 19.30 1.12
CA VAL A 37 20.56 19.65 2.52
C VAL A 37 21.10 18.46 3.27
N THR A 38 22.19 18.66 3.99
CA THR A 38 22.62 17.72 5.01
C THR A 38 21.94 18.15 6.31
N ARG A 39 21.01 17.37 6.81
CA ARG A 39 20.49 17.57 8.16
C ARG A 39 21.16 16.60 9.09
N THR A 40 21.79 17.13 10.10
CA THR A 40 22.26 16.37 11.24
C THR A 40 21.16 16.32 12.28
N GLN A 41 20.60 15.16 12.52
CA GLN A 41 19.68 14.96 13.62
C GLN A 41 20.38 14.15 14.69
N VAL A 42 20.62 14.80 15.83
CA VAL A 42 21.14 14.13 17.01
C VAL A 42 19.96 13.51 17.76
N GLY A 43 19.91 12.19 17.81
CA GLY A 43 18.89 11.46 18.53
C GLY A 43 19.52 10.38 19.41
N LYS A 44 18.90 10.08 20.55
CA LYS A 44 19.24 8.88 21.30
C LYS A 44 18.79 7.66 20.50
N LEU A 45 19.73 6.80 20.15
CA LEU A 45 19.36 5.42 19.82
C LEU A 45 18.75 4.77 21.04
N MET A 46 17.63 4.08 20.83
CA MET A 46 16.93 3.39 21.87
C MET A 46 17.64 2.09 22.25
N VAL A 47 18.75 2.22 22.94
CA VAL A 47 19.56 1.11 23.46
C VAL A 47 19.50 0.98 24.97
N ASP A 48 18.82 1.92 25.66
CA ASP A 48 18.73 1.90 27.11
C ASP A 48 17.56 1.05 27.60
N ASN A 49 17.77 0.32 28.69
CA ASN A 49 16.76 -0.48 29.37
C ASN A 49 15.54 0.33 29.88
N GLN A 50 15.62 1.65 29.88
CA GLN A 50 14.51 2.52 30.27
C GLN A 50 13.54 2.80 29.12
N ASP A 51 13.99 2.59 27.88
CA ASP A 51 13.17 2.74 26.67
C ASP A 51 12.65 1.38 26.18
N ARG A 52 12.21 0.55 27.11
CA ARG A 52 11.72 -0.80 26.79
C ARG A 52 10.48 -0.75 25.92
N MET A 53 10.40 -1.68 24.99
CA MET A 53 9.17 -2.03 24.31
C MET A 53 8.20 -2.74 25.28
N PRO A 54 6.90 -2.65 25.10
CA PRO A 54 6.24 -2.04 23.93
C PRO A 54 6.20 -0.52 23.99
N ARG A 55 6.27 0.10 22.80
CA ARG A 55 6.03 1.53 22.65
C ARG A 55 4.65 1.79 22.07
N SER A 56 3.97 2.73 22.68
CA SER A 56 2.71 3.25 22.18
C SER A 56 2.95 4.57 21.47
N ILE A 57 2.54 4.65 20.20
CA ILE A 57 2.64 5.86 19.39
C ILE A 57 1.24 6.37 19.17
N PRO A 58 0.83 7.47 19.80
CA PRO A 58 -0.43 8.11 19.51
C PRO A 58 -0.37 8.75 18.12
N LEU A 59 -1.40 8.53 17.32
CA LEU A 59 -1.55 9.13 16.01
C LEU A 59 -2.60 10.22 16.11
N GLU A 60 -2.17 11.45 16.04
CA GLU A 60 -3.07 12.60 16.05
C GLU A 60 -3.76 12.72 14.69
N ARG A 61 -5.08 12.69 14.72
CA ARG A 61 -5.89 12.91 13.54
C ARG A 61 -5.82 14.36 13.11
N GLN A 62 -5.27 14.59 11.93
CA GLN A 62 -5.40 15.87 11.25
C GLN A 62 -6.57 15.75 10.27
N SER A 63 -7.69 16.39 10.60
CA SER A 63 -8.92 16.35 9.80
C SER A 63 -9.54 14.95 9.64
N GLU A 64 -10.27 14.69 8.55
CA GLU A 64 -11.01 13.44 8.31
C GLU A 64 -10.14 12.29 7.73
N GLY A 65 -8.82 12.49 7.63
CA GLY A 65 -7.91 11.48 7.08
C GLY A 65 -7.81 10.23 7.94
N THR A 66 -7.70 9.08 7.28
CA THR A 66 -7.52 7.77 7.90
C THR A 66 -6.12 7.21 7.71
N GLU A 67 -5.30 7.84 6.85
CA GLU A 67 -3.94 7.44 6.56
C GLU A 67 -2.95 8.25 7.41
N PHE A 68 -1.97 7.54 7.95
CA PHE A 68 -0.88 8.11 8.73
C PHE A 68 0.45 7.60 8.23
N LEU A 69 1.46 8.46 8.17
CA LEU A 69 2.82 8.07 7.86
C LEU A 69 3.53 7.60 9.13
N LEU A 70 3.93 6.34 9.16
CA LEU A 70 4.69 5.74 10.25
C LEU A 70 6.10 5.40 9.80
N GLY A 71 7.12 6.00 10.43
CA GLY A 71 8.52 5.64 10.22
C GLY A 71 8.95 4.49 11.12
N ASN A 72 9.75 3.55 10.60
CA ASN A 72 10.42 2.56 11.43
C ASN A 72 11.56 3.25 12.22
N PRO A 73 11.44 3.42 13.54
CA PRO A 73 12.45 4.13 14.33
C PRO A 73 13.65 3.25 14.70
N PHE A 74 13.61 1.97 14.35
CA PHE A 74 14.63 1.02 14.76
C PHE A 74 15.69 0.82 13.69
N MET A 75 16.91 0.50 14.12
CA MET A 75 17.99 0.04 13.24
C MET A 75 17.82 -1.45 12.86
N ALA A 76 16.64 -1.99 13.03
CA ALA A 76 16.26 -3.35 12.69
C ALA A 76 14.97 -3.36 11.85
N HIS A 77 14.71 -4.46 11.18
CA HIS A 77 13.50 -4.61 10.39
C HIS A 77 12.29 -4.86 11.30
N ILE A 78 11.14 -4.31 10.94
CA ILE A 78 9.85 -4.65 11.55
C ILE A 78 9.17 -5.69 10.66
N ASN A 79 8.72 -6.79 11.25
CA ASN A 79 7.89 -7.79 10.57
C ASN A 79 6.46 -7.24 10.41
N ILE A 80 6.06 -7.02 9.16
CA ILE A 80 4.78 -6.41 8.79
C ILE A 80 3.59 -7.18 9.36
N ARG A 81 3.62 -8.50 9.26
CA ARG A 81 2.50 -9.33 9.72
C ARG A 81 2.32 -9.27 11.24
N LYS A 82 3.42 -9.31 11.97
CA LYS A 82 3.36 -9.19 13.43
C LYS A 82 2.86 -7.80 13.84
N PHE A 83 3.34 -6.77 13.17
CA PHE A 83 2.88 -5.40 13.37
C PHE A 83 1.38 -5.24 13.13
N LEU A 84 0.89 -5.73 11.99
CA LEU A 84 -0.52 -5.68 11.64
C LEU A 84 -1.40 -6.50 12.59
N ASN A 85 -0.95 -7.69 13.00
CA ASN A 85 -1.71 -8.54 13.92
C ASN A 85 -1.89 -7.88 15.28
N GLU A 86 -0.83 -7.30 15.84
CA GLU A 86 -0.87 -6.66 17.16
C GLU A 86 -1.71 -5.37 17.14
N ASN A 87 -1.70 -4.66 16.03
CA ASN A 87 -2.45 -3.42 15.86
C ASN A 87 -3.79 -3.60 15.11
N SER A 88 -4.24 -4.84 14.93
CA SER A 88 -5.41 -5.17 14.12
C SER A 88 -6.74 -4.59 14.62
N ASN A 89 -6.81 -4.14 15.85
CA ASN A 89 -7.96 -3.44 16.42
C ASN A 89 -8.03 -1.96 16.03
N VAL A 90 -6.91 -1.34 15.66
CA VAL A 90 -6.82 0.09 15.35
C VAL A 90 -6.48 0.39 13.91
N ILE A 91 -5.73 -0.49 13.20
CA ILE A 91 -5.40 -0.32 11.79
C ILE A 91 -5.93 -1.47 10.93
N SER A 92 -6.26 -1.16 9.66
CA SER A 92 -6.77 -2.15 8.68
C SER A 92 -5.68 -2.73 7.82
N ASP A 93 -4.77 -1.89 7.38
CA ASP A 93 -3.72 -2.23 6.42
C ASP A 93 -2.53 -1.27 6.52
N ILE A 94 -1.45 -1.65 5.84
CA ILE A 94 -0.32 -0.78 5.57
C ILE A 94 -0.10 -0.66 4.07
N GLN A 95 0.44 0.45 3.63
CA GLN A 95 0.81 0.70 2.24
C GLN A 95 2.29 1.06 2.15
N ILE A 96 3.02 0.29 1.36
CA ILE A 96 4.47 0.36 1.23
C ILE A 96 4.82 0.70 -0.20
N TYR A 97 5.63 1.74 -0.39
CA TYR A 97 6.08 2.11 -1.72
C TYR A 97 7.13 1.12 -2.24
N ARG A 98 6.87 0.49 -3.38
CA ARG A 98 7.76 -0.47 -4.04
C ARG A 98 7.67 -0.31 -5.56
N ASN A 99 8.83 -0.21 -6.20
CA ASN A 99 8.93 -0.21 -7.67
C ASN A 99 8.02 0.81 -8.38
N GLY A 100 7.85 1.99 -7.79
CA GLY A 100 7.07 3.06 -8.39
C GLY A 100 5.58 3.06 -8.03
N SER A 101 5.09 2.12 -7.22
CA SER A 101 3.70 2.10 -6.75
C SER A 101 3.58 1.65 -5.30
N TYR A 102 2.41 1.88 -4.71
CA TYR A 102 2.10 1.38 -3.37
C TYR A 102 1.59 -0.05 -3.41
N VAL A 103 2.09 -0.87 -2.52
CA VAL A 103 1.62 -2.22 -2.25
C VAL A 103 0.90 -2.22 -0.91
N THR A 104 -0.37 -2.58 -0.92
CA THR A 104 -1.20 -2.70 0.28
C THR A 104 -1.07 -4.10 0.87
N VAL A 105 -0.90 -4.18 2.20
CA VAL A 105 -0.83 -5.45 2.94
C VAL A 105 -1.77 -5.40 4.14
N LYS A 106 -2.60 -6.42 4.31
CA LYS A 106 -3.54 -6.58 5.42
C LYS A 106 -3.04 -7.61 6.44
N ALA A 107 -3.61 -7.57 7.66
CA ALA A 107 -3.24 -8.46 8.75
C ALA A 107 -3.46 -9.96 8.43
N ASP A 108 -4.48 -10.29 7.65
CA ASP A 108 -4.77 -11.65 7.20
C ASP A 108 -3.77 -12.18 6.16
N GLY A 109 -2.82 -11.34 5.74
CA GLY A 109 -1.81 -11.65 4.74
C GLY A 109 -2.27 -11.40 3.31
N THR A 110 -3.46 -10.84 3.09
CA THR A 110 -3.88 -10.35 1.78
C THR A 110 -3.00 -9.19 1.37
N SER A 111 -2.61 -9.16 0.10
CA SER A 111 -1.83 -8.07 -0.48
C SER A 111 -2.34 -7.73 -1.86
N SER A 112 -2.24 -6.46 -2.24
CA SER A 112 -2.56 -5.99 -3.60
C SER A 112 -1.57 -6.50 -4.67
N ALA A 113 -0.42 -7.03 -4.26
CA ALA A 113 0.59 -7.60 -5.17
C ALA A 113 0.93 -9.02 -4.79
N ILE A 114 1.40 -9.81 -5.77
CA ILE A 114 1.78 -11.22 -5.60
C ILE A 114 3.02 -11.33 -4.70
N ASN A 115 4.00 -10.46 -4.91
CA ASN A 115 5.22 -10.39 -4.10
C ASN A 115 4.96 -9.50 -2.88
N VAL A 116 4.48 -10.11 -1.82
CA VAL A 116 4.11 -9.41 -0.59
C VAL A 116 5.35 -8.89 0.12
N PRO A 117 5.45 -7.59 0.40
CA PRO A 117 6.46 -7.09 1.32
C PRO A 117 6.25 -7.69 2.71
N VAL A 118 7.32 -8.17 3.32
CA VAL A 118 7.26 -8.83 4.64
C VAL A 118 7.92 -8.03 5.75
N LEU A 119 8.69 -7.03 5.37
CA LEU A 119 9.51 -6.23 6.28
C LEU A 119 9.39 -4.75 5.97
N ILE A 120 9.31 -3.94 7.03
CA ILE A 120 9.61 -2.51 6.97
C ILE A 120 11.09 -2.37 7.33
N LYS A 121 11.89 -1.81 6.43
CA LYS A 121 13.33 -1.68 6.63
C LYS A 121 13.65 -0.63 7.70
N PRO A 122 14.86 -0.66 8.29
CA PRO A 122 15.34 0.43 9.11
C PRO A 122 15.16 1.77 8.39
N MET A 123 14.67 2.78 9.11
CA MET A 123 14.44 4.14 8.59
C MET A 123 13.44 4.26 7.44
N GLU A 124 12.75 3.20 7.09
CA GLU A 124 11.68 3.22 6.09
C GLU A 124 10.38 3.72 6.71
N ALA A 125 9.64 4.53 5.97
CA ALA A 125 8.29 4.94 6.34
C ALA A 125 7.26 4.19 5.49
N VAL A 126 6.12 3.92 6.10
CA VAL A 126 4.95 3.30 5.47
C VAL A 126 3.70 4.09 5.82
N PHE A 127 2.71 4.09 4.93
CA PHE A 127 1.40 4.57 5.31
C PHE A 127 0.65 3.45 6.03
N ILE A 128 -0.08 3.81 7.07
CA ILE A 128 -1.00 2.93 7.81
C ILE A 128 -2.40 3.50 7.71
N THR A 129 -3.39 2.65 7.52
CA THR A 129 -4.79 3.05 7.44
C THR A 129 -5.50 2.71 8.74
N ALA A 130 -6.05 3.72 9.40
CA ALA A 130 -6.83 3.54 10.63
C ALA A 130 -8.18 2.89 10.33
N LYS A 131 -8.60 1.98 11.18
CA LYS A 131 -9.99 1.48 11.19
C LYS A 131 -10.95 2.57 11.59
N ASN A 132 -12.17 2.47 11.08
CA ASN A 132 -13.23 3.44 11.24
C ASN A 132 -13.24 4.20 12.57
N ARG A 133 -13.24 5.54 12.47
CA ARG A 133 -13.72 6.52 13.46
C ARG A 133 -13.29 6.34 14.92
N VAL A 134 -12.19 5.65 15.16
CA VAL A 134 -11.59 5.65 16.50
C VAL A 134 -10.99 7.02 16.73
N SER A 135 -11.42 7.73 17.77
CA SER A 135 -10.95 9.09 18.07
C SER A 135 -9.48 9.13 18.47
N ASP A 136 -9.02 8.11 19.18
CA ASP A 136 -7.66 8.00 19.70
C ASP A 136 -6.98 6.75 19.16
N ILE A 137 -6.18 6.91 18.10
CA ILE A 137 -5.47 5.81 17.49
C ILE A 137 -4.10 5.74 18.12
N THR A 138 -3.83 4.63 18.80
CA THR A 138 -2.50 4.34 19.36
C THR A 138 -1.98 3.07 18.71
N VAL A 139 -0.82 3.18 18.09
CA VAL A 139 -0.10 2.05 17.49
C VAL A 139 0.95 1.55 18.44
N THR A 140 1.03 0.24 18.63
CA THR A 140 2.02 -0.40 19.48
C THR A 140 3.15 -1.01 18.66
N LEU A 141 4.38 -0.76 19.08
CA LEU A 141 5.59 -1.43 18.58
C LEU A 141 6.15 -2.30 19.72
N SER A 142 6.35 -3.60 19.46
CA SER A 142 6.88 -4.56 20.43
C SER A 142 8.16 -5.23 19.95
N GLU A 143 8.94 -5.80 20.88
CA GLU A 143 10.16 -6.53 20.55
C GLU A 143 9.91 -7.72 19.62
N ASP A 144 8.75 -8.37 19.74
CA ASP A 144 8.36 -9.50 18.91
C ASP A 144 8.23 -9.16 17.42
N MET A 145 8.03 -7.90 17.11
CA MET A 145 7.95 -7.43 15.72
C MET A 145 9.32 -7.27 15.08
N ILE A 146 10.36 -7.12 15.89
CA ILE A 146 11.72 -6.83 15.41
C ILE A 146 12.37 -8.10 14.89
N THR A 147 13.04 -8.00 13.75
CA THR A 147 13.79 -9.10 13.14
C THR A 147 15.07 -8.60 12.50
N GLN A 148 16.12 -9.40 12.59
CA GLN A 148 17.40 -9.09 11.95
C GLN A 148 17.55 -9.65 10.53
N ALA A 149 16.67 -10.56 10.14
CA ALA A 149 16.82 -11.30 8.87
C ALA A 149 15.68 -11.03 7.88
N ALA A 150 16.06 -10.78 6.64
CA ALA A 150 15.18 -10.85 5.48
C ALA A 150 14.88 -12.32 5.13
N GLY A 151 14.15 -13.04 5.95
CA GLY A 151 13.99 -14.48 5.69
C GLY A 151 12.91 -15.20 6.49
N SER A 152 12.10 -14.50 7.26
CA SER A 152 10.97 -15.16 7.88
C SER A 152 9.93 -15.49 6.80
N ASN A 153 9.78 -16.76 6.49
CA ASN A 153 8.76 -17.29 5.61
C ASN A 153 7.40 -16.70 5.98
N VAL A 154 6.90 -15.80 5.15
CA VAL A 154 5.50 -15.46 5.17
C VAL A 154 4.77 -16.74 4.83
N ARG A 155 4.08 -17.33 5.80
CA ARG A 155 3.10 -18.35 5.46
C ARG A 155 2.18 -17.71 4.43
N LYS A 156 2.07 -18.32 3.24
CA LYS A 156 1.05 -17.97 2.26
C LYS A 156 -0.26 -17.71 3.03
N ALA A 157 -0.92 -16.61 2.74
CA ALA A 157 -2.28 -16.39 3.20
C ALA A 157 -3.06 -17.68 3.00
N SER A 158 -3.93 -18.03 3.94
CA SER A 158 -4.72 -19.26 3.86
C SER A 158 -5.30 -19.41 2.46
N ASN A 159 -5.12 -20.56 1.83
CA ASN A 159 -5.56 -20.85 0.47
C ASN A 159 -7.09 -20.86 0.29
N ALA A 160 -7.84 -20.30 1.23
CA ALA A 160 -9.30 -20.44 1.32
C ALA A 160 -10.09 -19.45 0.45
N LEU A 161 -9.47 -18.35 -0.01
CA LEU A 161 -10.18 -17.34 -0.81
C LEU A 161 -9.69 -17.38 -2.26
N SER A 162 -10.63 -17.47 -3.17
CA SER A 162 -10.37 -17.27 -4.59
C SER A 162 -10.01 -15.80 -4.85
N ARG A 163 -8.99 -15.58 -5.65
CA ARG A 163 -8.50 -14.22 -5.94
C ARG A 163 -7.98 -14.09 -7.36
N ILE A 164 -8.13 -12.89 -7.89
CA ILE A 164 -7.51 -12.47 -9.15
C ILE A 164 -6.65 -11.23 -8.91
N TYR A 165 -5.40 -11.31 -9.31
CA TYR A 165 -4.48 -10.18 -9.38
C TYR A 165 -4.50 -9.59 -10.80
N LEU A 166 -4.62 -8.28 -10.89
CA LEU A 166 -4.42 -7.52 -12.10
C LEU A 166 -3.09 -6.78 -11.96
N ASN A 167 -2.19 -6.99 -12.89
CA ASN A 167 -0.88 -6.34 -12.91
C ASN A 167 -0.77 -5.48 -14.16
N ALA A 168 -0.70 -4.17 -13.98
CA ALA A 168 -0.51 -3.21 -15.06
C ALA A 168 0.96 -2.77 -15.12
N ARG A 169 1.53 -2.77 -16.31
CA ARG A 169 2.90 -2.32 -16.56
C ARG A 169 2.90 -1.18 -17.59
N ARG A 170 3.67 -0.16 -17.28
CA ARG A 170 4.02 0.90 -18.22
C ARG A 170 5.44 1.36 -17.94
N ASN A 171 6.26 1.44 -18.98
CA ASN A 171 7.68 1.71 -18.83
C ASN A 171 8.31 0.72 -17.82
N ASN A 172 8.95 1.23 -16.78
CA ASN A 172 9.56 0.41 -15.72
C ASN A 172 8.70 0.30 -14.45
N GLN A 173 7.48 0.86 -14.48
CA GLN A 173 6.58 0.81 -13.33
C GLN A 173 5.60 -0.34 -13.46
N ILE A 174 5.35 -1.02 -12.34
CA ILE A 174 4.34 -2.07 -12.22
C ILE A 174 3.42 -1.68 -11.07
N SER A 175 2.13 -1.69 -11.32
CA SER A 175 1.09 -1.52 -10.31
C SER A 175 0.20 -2.75 -10.30
N SER A 176 -0.32 -3.09 -9.14
CA SER A 176 -1.19 -4.26 -8.98
C SER A 176 -2.37 -3.96 -8.08
N CYS A 177 -3.51 -4.56 -8.40
CA CYS A 177 -4.65 -4.67 -7.49
C CYS A 177 -5.14 -6.11 -7.44
N VAL A 178 -5.95 -6.43 -6.43
CA VAL A 178 -6.49 -7.78 -6.23
C VAL A 178 -7.99 -7.73 -5.94
N VAL A 179 -8.74 -8.65 -6.54
CA VAL A 179 -10.12 -8.93 -6.16
C VAL A 179 -10.16 -10.30 -5.49
N LEU A 180 -10.85 -10.37 -4.34
CA LEU A 180 -11.07 -11.59 -3.59
C LEU A 180 -12.55 -11.94 -3.62
N GLN A 181 -12.87 -13.21 -3.79
CA GLN A 181 -14.24 -13.70 -3.65
C GLN A 181 -14.42 -14.30 -2.27
N SER A 182 -15.45 -13.83 -1.54
CA SER A 182 -15.78 -14.31 -0.21
C SER A 182 -17.29 -14.33 -0.01
N VAL A 183 -17.80 -15.41 0.56
CA VAL A 183 -19.23 -15.55 0.88
C VAL A 183 -19.71 -14.57 1.95
N SER A 184 -18.83 -13.98 2.72
CA SER A 184 -19.13 -12.98 3.75
C SER A 184 -18.94 -11.54 3.29
N ALA A 185 -18.40 -11.32 2.08
CA ALA A 185 -18.16 -9.99 1.56
C ALA A 185 -19.45 -9.30 1.12
N GLN A 186 -19.36 -8.00 0.90
CA GLN A 186 -20.37 -7.19 0.22
C GLN A 186 -19.81 -6.70 -1.11
N ASP A 187 -20.66 -6.48 -2.11
CA ASP A 187 -20.20 -6.08 -3.44
C ASP A 187 -19.89 -4.57 -3.55
N GLY A 188 -20.30 -3.75 -2.56
CA GLY A 188 -19.91 -2.34 -2.39
C GLY A 188 -18.65 -2.19 -1.53
N TYR A 189 -18.16 -0.94 -1.39
CA TYR A 189 -17.04 -0.65 -0.51
C TYR A 189 -17.34 -0.94 0.96
N ARG A 190 -16.45 -1.66 1.61
CA ARG A 190 -16.54 -1.93 3.05
C ARG A 190 -15.19 -1.76 3.74
N SER A 191 -15.13 -0.81 4.65
CA SER A 191 -13.94 -0.60 5.48
C SER A 191 -13.57 -1.85 6.29
N GLY A 192 -12.29 -2.21 6.23
CA GLY A 192 -11.75 -3.41 6.87
C GLY A 192 -11.77 -4.66 5.99
N GLU A 193 -12.68 -4.76 5.01
CA GLU A 193 -12.65 -5.79 3.96
C GLU A 193 -11.87 -5.31 2.75
N ASP A 194 -12.16 -4.09 2.27
CA ASP A 194 -11.49 -3.47 1.15
C ASP A 194 -10.33 -2.59 1.60
N ALA A 195 -9.48 -2.19 0.66
CA ALA A 195 -8.43 -1.24 0.89
C ALA A 195 -8.30 -0.27 -0.29
N PHE A 196 -8.19 1.02 0.02
CA PHE A 196 -8.02 2.07 -0.97
C PHE A 196 -6.70 1.92 -1.73
N LEU A 197 -6.68 2.42 -2.96
CA LEU A 197 -5.45 2.66 -3.67
C LEU A 197 -4.88 4.01 -3.22
N LEU A 198 -3.69 4.01 -2.63
CA LEU A 198 -2.97 5.23 -2.33
C LEU A 198 -2.26 5.76 -3.58
N ILE A 199 -2.46 7.03 -3.88
CA ILE A 199 -1.79 7.75 -4.97
C ILE A 199 -1.34 9.10 -4.45
N GLU A 200 -0.07 9.42 -4.67
CA GLU A 200 0.43 10.76 -4.39
C GLU A 200 -0.19 11.75 -5.38
N SER A 201 -0.83 12.79 -4.86
CA SER A 201 -1.54 13.78 -5.68
C SER A 201 -0.62 14.60 -6.60
N GLU A 202 0.63 14.79 -6.19
CA GLU A 202 1.60 15.61 -6.92
C GLU A 202 2.45 14.80 -7.92
N ALA A 203 2.69 13.52 -7.65
CA ALA A 203 3.47 12.64 -8.50
C ALA A 203 2.58 11.56 -9.13
N LYS A 204 1.85 11.93 -10.20
CA LYS A 204 1.05 10.95 -10.93
C LYS A 204 1.93 9.78 -11.37
N PRO A 205 1.54 8.53 -11.05
CA PRO A 205 2.28 7.36 -11.46
C PRO A 205 2.26 7.21 -12.99
N GLU A 206 3.23 6.52 -13.54
CA GLU A 206 3.18 6.10 -14.95
C GLU A 206 1.94 5.24 -15.21
N VAL A 207 1.64 4.34 -14.28
CA VAL A 207 0.39 3.57 -14.24
C VAL A 207 0.09 3.14 -12.81
N ALA A 208 -1.18 3.25 -12.40
CA ALA A 208 -1.73 2.57 -11.24
C ALA A 208 -3.08 1.97 -11.62
N VAL A 209 -3.21 0.66 -11.43
CA VAL A 209 -4.46 -0.09 -11.69
C VAL A 209 -5.25 -0.25 -10.41
N TYR A 210 -6.56 -0.15 -10.50
CA TYR A 210 -7.47 -0.30 -9.38
C TYR A 210 -8.80 -0.92 -9.81
N THR A 211 -9.55 -1.44 -8.86
CA THR A 211 -10.97 -1.73 -9.03
C THR A 211 -11.80 -0.63 -8.36
N ALA A 212 -13.04 -0.46 -8.78
CA ALA A 212 -13.88 0.61 -8.25
C ALA A 212 -15.18 0.07 -7.64
N ALA A 213 -15.52 0.57 -6.46
CA ALA A 213 -16.80 0.34 -5.79
C ALA A 213 -17.23 1.63 -5.08
N ASP A 214 -18.53 1.98 -5.17
CA ASP A 214 -19.15 3.17 -4.54
C ASP A 214 -18.39 4.49 -4.81
N GLY A 215 -17.74 4.60 -5.97
CA GLY A 215 -16.93 5.77 -6.35
C GLY A 215 -15.49 5.75 -5.86
N GLU A 216 -15.10 4.75 -5.07
CA GLU A 216 -13.76 4.62 -4.49
C GLU A 216 -12.85 3.77 -5.38
N ALA A 217 -11.57 4.12 -5.42
CA ALA A 217 -10.51 3.36 -6.09
C ALA A 217 -9.86 2.41 -5.10
N LEU A 218 -9.89 1.11 -5.39
CA LEU A 218 -9.48 0.07 -4.46
C LEU A 218 -8.26 -0.70 -4.97
N SER A 219 -7.27 -0.87 -4.12
CA SER A 219 -6.12 -1.77 -4.34
C SER A 219 -6.44 -3.22 -3.95
N ILE A 220 -7.37 -3.40 -3.00
CA ILE A 220 -7.93 -4.70 -2.58
C ILE A 220 -9.45 -4.54 -2.52
N GLN A 221 -10.18 -5.38 -3.25
CA GLN A 221 -11.62 -5.43 -3.23
C GLN A 221 -12.11 -6.83 -2.90
N CYS A 222 -13.02 -6.94 -1.95
CA CYS A 222 -13.72 -8.17 -1.63
C CYS A 222 -15.12 -8.15 -2.23
N VAL A 223 -15.50 -9.22 -2.94
CA VAL A 223 -16.82 -9.33 -3.57
C VAL A 223 -17.50 -10.64 -3.18
N HIS A 224 -18.83 -10.65 -3.18
CA HIS A 224 -19.63 -11.84 -2.88
C HIS A 224 -20.27 -12.42 -4.14
N SER A 225 -21.07 -11.63 -4.81
CA SER A 225 -21.92 -12.08 -5.93
C SER A 225 -21.81 -11.18 -7.17
N ALA A 226 -20.89 -10.23 -7.16
CA ALA A 226 -20.67 -9.35 -8.29
C ALA A 226 -20.36 -10.16 -9.54
N SER A 227 -21.10 -9.91 -10.62
CA SER A 227 -20.85 -10.46 -11.96
C SER A 227 -20.05 -9.49 -12.85
N ARG A 228 -19.93 -8.25 -12.42
CA ARG A 228 -19.21 -7.19 -13.13
C ARG A 228 -18.52 -6.25 -12.14
N ILE A 229 -17.20 -6.08 -12.31
CA ILE A 229 -16.36 -5.28 -11.44
C ILE A 229 -15.65 -4.23 -12.29
N PRO A 230 -15.86 -2.93 -12.04
CA PRO A 230 -15.18 -1.87 -12.78
C PRO A 230 -13.67 -1.89 -12.50
N VAL A 231 -12.87 -1.74 -13.56
CA VAL A 231 -11.41 -1.59 -13.49
C VAL A 231 -11.05 -0.21 -14.01
N GLY A 232 -10.20 0.47 -13.28
CA GLY A 232 -9.71 1.80 -13.64
C GLY A 232 -8.20 1.91 -13.60
N PHE A 233 -7.75 3.02 -14.15
CA PHE A 233 -6.33 3.37 -14.17
C PHE A 233 -6.14 4.82 -13.73
N PHE A 234 -5.08 5.08 -12.97
CA PHE A 234 -4.52 6.41 -12.85
C PHE A 234 -3.21 6.45 -13.60
N MET A 235 -3.06 7.44 -14.45
CA MET A 235 -1.92 7.55 -15.34
C MET A 235 -1.44 9.00 -15.45
N LYS A 236 -0.14 9.17 -15.57
CA LYS A 236 0.48 10.47 -15.82
C LYS A 236 0.02 11.09 -17.14
N SER A 237 -0.16 10.25 -18.16
CA SER A 237 -0.65 10.60 -19.48
C SER A 237 -1.32 9.40 -20.11
N GLU A 238 -2.26 9.65 -21.01
CA GLU A 238 -2.86 8.61 -21.85
C GLU A 238 -1.80 7.83 -22.63
N GLY A 239 -2.04 6.55 -22.88
CA GLY A 239 -1.16 5.73 -23.71
C GLY A 239 -1.28 4.23 -23.46
N ARG A 240 -0.25 3.51 -23.90
CA ARG A 240 -0.22 2.04 -23.87
C ARG A 240 0.04 1.52 -22.49
N VAL A 241 -0.68 0.44 -22.11
CA VAL A 241 -0.52 -0.32 -20.88
C VAL A 241 -0.47 -1.81 -21.19
N GLU A 242 0.51 -2.51 -20.63
CA GLU A 242 0.54 -3.97 -20.64
C GLU A 242 -0.19 -4.46 -19.37
N LEU A 243 -1.13 -5.39 -19.53
CA LEU A 243 -1.90 -5.95 -18.43
C LEU A 243 -1.74 -7.47 -18.42
N SER A 244 -1.52 -8.02 -17.23
CA SER A 244 -1.47 -9.45 -16.99
C SER A 244 -2.31 -9.82 -15.77
N PHE A 245 -2.77 -11.06 -15.75
CA PHE A 245 -3.65 -11.58 -14.71
C PHE A 245 -3.02 -12.79 -14.04
N GLN A 246 -3.33 -12.98 -12.76
CA GLN A 246 -3.01 -14.21 -12.07
C GLN A 246 -4.19 -14.59 -11.16
N THR A 247 -4.79 -15.75 -11.44
CA THR A 247 -5.91 -16.28 -10.68
C THR A 247 -5.43 -17.32 -9.67
N GLN A 248 -6.12 -17.41 -8.54
CA GLN A 248 -5.99 -18.45 -7.53
C GLN A 248 -7.39 -18.90 -7.11
N GLY A 249 -7.63 -20.20 -7.06
CA GLY A 249 -8.98 -20.77 -6.87
C GLY A 249 -9.75 -20.87 -8.18
N ASN A 250 -10.94 -21.46 -8.13
CA ASN A 250 -11.73 -21.83 -9.31
C ASN A 250 -12.88 -20.85 -9.59
N ASP A 251 -13.12 -19.86 -8.73
CA ASP A 251 -14.27 -18.96 -8.86
C ASP A 251 -14.12 -17.93 -9.99
N TRP A 252 -12.96 -17.92 -10.66
CA TRP A 252 -12.65 -17.04 -11.78
C TRP A 252 -12.83 -17.71 -13.14
N ASP A 253 -13.30 -18.95 -13.17
CA ASP A 253 -13.68 -19.61 -14.42
C ASP A 253 -14.88 -18.87 -15.04
N GLY A 254 -14.83 -18.64 -16.35
CA GLY A 254 -15.85 -17.86 -17.07
C GLY A 254 -15.73 -16.35 -16.93
N TRP A 255 -14.75 -15.83 -16.18
CA TRP A 255 -14.52 -14.39 -16.12
C TRP A 255 -13.65 -13.91 -17.29
N ARG A 256 -13.94 -12.69 -17.77
CA ARG A 256 -13.21 -12.00 -18.83
C ARG A 256 -12.85 -10.59 -18.39
N PHE A 257 -11.74 -10.11 -18.93
CA PHE A 257 -11.46 -8.69 -18.92
C PHE A 257 -12.06 -8.05 -20.17
N VAL A 258 -12.89 -7.03 -20.00
CA VAL A 258 -13.69 -6.45 -21.05
C VAL A 258 -13.33 -4.99 -21.26
N ASP A 259 -13.03 -4.61 -22.49
CA ASP A 259 -12.98 -3.21 -22.92
C ASP A 259 -14.34 -2.84 -23.55
N SER A 260 -15.15 -2.10 -22.82
CA SER A 260 -16.50 -1.73 -23.26
C SER A 260 -16.50 -0.74 -24.43
N GLN A 261 -15.40 0.01 -24.62
CA GLN A 261 -15.28 0.94 -25.74
C GLN A 261 -15.09 0.21 -27.08
N THR A 262 -14.32 -0.87 -27.06
CA THR A 262 -14.04 -1.65 -28.28
C THR A 262 -14.91 -2.92 -28.40
N GLY A 263 -15.58 -3.31 -27.33
CA GLY A 263 -16.31 -4.57 -27.22
C GLY A 263 -15.42 -5.80 -27.12
N LYS A 264 -14.11 -5.65 -27.00
CA LYS A 264 -13.17 -6.77 -26.90
C LYS A 264 -13.26 -7.42 -25.53
N ARG A 265 -13.20 -8.76 -25.52
CA ARG A 265 -13.18 -9.61 -24.34
C ARG A 265 -11.90 -10.43 -24.34
N TYR A 266 -11.17 -10.40 -23.26
CA TYR A 266 -9.87 -11.06 -23.12
C TYR A 266 -9.93 -12.14 -22.07
N SER A 267 -9.22 -13.25 -22.31
CA SER A 267 -9.03 -14.30 -21.31
C SER A 267 -8.15 -13.81 -20.17
N LEU A 268 -8.45 -14.23 -18.94
CA LEU A 268 -7.61 -13.92 -17.77
C LEU A 268 -6.30 -14.74 -17.73
N THR A 269 -6.06 -15.56 -18.74
CA THR A 269 -4.81 -16.31 -18.92
C THR A 269 -3.83 -15.66 -19.89
N GLU A 270 -4.25 -14.58 -20.55
CA GLU A 270 -3.48 -13.89 -21.58
C GLU A 270 -2.83 -12.62 -21.01
N ASN A 271 -1.62 -12.32 -21.49
CA ASN A 271 -1.05 -10.99 -21.35
C ASN A 271 -1.59 -10.13 -22.50
N ILE A 272 -2.14 -9.00 -22.18
CA ILE A 272 -2.77 -8.11 -23.17
C ILE A 272 -2.08 -6.75 -23.18
N THR A 273 -2.16 -6.10 -24.34
CA THR A 273 -1.74 -4.72 -24.49
C THR A 273 -2.98 -3.90 -24.81
N LEU A 274 -3.19 -2.88 -24.01
CA LEU A 274 -4.25 -1.90 -24.18
C LEU A 274 -3.63 -0.62 -24.76
N ASP A 275 -4.18 -0.12 -25.83
CA ASP A 275 -3.81 1.16 -26.42
C ASP A 275 -4.79 2.26 -25.95
N ASP A 276 -4.32 3.50 -25.94
CA ASP A 276 -5.12 4.70 -25.63
C ASP A 276 -5.87 4.59 -24.28
N VAL A 277 -5.15 4.12 -23.25
CA VAL A 277 -5.68 4.06 -21.90
C VAL A 277 -5.54 5.43 -21.26
N ALA A 278 -6.65 6.00 -20.82
CA ALA A 278 -6.71 7.23 -20.04
C ALA A 278 -6.99 6.95 -18.57
N SER A 279 -6.73 7.93 -17.71
CA SER A 279 -7.12 7.86 -16.30
C SER A 279 -8.64 7.84 -16.15
N GLY A 280 -9.12 7.00 -15.26
CA GLY A 280 -10.54 6.85 -14.92
C GLY A 280 -10.98 5.40 -14.85
N SER A 281 -12.24 5.22 -14.49
CA SER A 281 -12.96 3.93 -14.52
C SER A 281 -14.16 4.04 -15.46
N GLY A 282 -14.78 2.89 -15.78
CA GLY A 282 -15.98 2.87 -16.64
C GLY A 282 -15.77 2.42 -18.08
N ARG A 283 -14.51 2.30 -18.52
CA ARG A 283 -14.18 1.67 -19.81
C ARG A 283 -13.92 0.16 -19.65
N PHE A 284 -13.22 -0.24 -18.59
CA PHE A 284 -12.76 -1.60 -18.41
C PHE A 284 -13.48 -2.29 -17.27
N TYR A 285 -13.68 -3.61 -17.40
CA TYR A 285 -14.40 -4.42 -16.42
C TYR A 285 -13.80 -5.82 -16.33
N LEU A 286 -13.82 -6.42 -15.13
CA LEU A 286 -13.89 -7.86 -15.00
C LEU A 286 -15.36 -8.24 -15.06
N GLU A 287 -15.73 -9.18 -15.91
CA GLU A 287 -17.12 -9.56 -16.15
C GLU A 287 -17.24 -11.08 -16.29
N LYS A 288 -18.20 -11.65 -15.58
CA LYS A 288 -18.51 -13.08 -15.63
C LYS A 288 -19.38 -13.35 -16.87
N GLU A 289 -19.02 -14.35 -17.65
CA GLU A 289 -19.85 -14.84 -18.74
C GLU A 289 -21.02 -15.65 -18.17
N ASP A 290 -22.24 -15.44 -18.70
CA ASP A 290 -23.44 -16.18 -18.32
C ASP A 290 -23.37 -17.66 -18.73
#